data_84e5dc1f41c17433029ccacb463a8f5c
#
_entry.id   84e5dc1f41c17433029ccacb463a8f5c
#
_cell.length_a   1.000
_cell.length_b   1.000
_cell.length_c   1.000
_cell.angle_alpha   90.00
_cell.angle_beta   90.00
_cell.angle_gamma   90.00
#
_symmetry.space_group_name_H-M   'P 1'
#
loop_
_entity.id
_entity.type
_entity.pdbx_description
1 polymer ?
#
loop_
_entity_poly.entity_id
_entity_poly.type
_entity_poly.pdbx_seq_one_letter_code
_entity_poly.pdbx_strand_id
1 'polypeptide(L)'
;MFTEISVNDINDFRLGHASNKEAGTGVTVIYFPDGATAGCDISGGGPASRETPLTMPMTADNPINAIVLSGGSAYGLAASDGVMTCLEEHGIGYNTGVSLVPLVCQSCIFDLGYGSSKVRPDLSLIHISEPTRP
;
A
#
# COMPACT_ATOMS: atom_id res chain seq x y z
N MET A 1 7.09 -31.40 9.21
CA MET A 1 7.09 -30.53 10.43
C MET A 1 6.98 -29.10 9.96
N PHE A 2 6.01 -28.35 10.47
CA PHE A 2 5.87 -26.92 10.19
C PHE A 2 6.57 -26.15 11.30
N THR A 3 7.32 -25.13 10.93
CA THR A 3 7.95 -24.19 11.88
C THR A 3 7.19 -22.87 11.79
N GLU A 4 6.70 -22.37 12.92
CA GLU A 4 6.12 -21.05 13.01
C GLU A 4 7.23 -20.00 12.90
N ILE A 5 7.04 -19.04 12.00
CA ILE A 5 7.95 -17.91 11.80
C ILE A 5 7.18 -16.61 11.92
N SER A 6 7.84 -15.54 12.35
CA SER A 6 7.27 -14.20 12.31
C SER A 6 7.33 -13.65 10.88
N VAL A 7 6.37 -12.80 10.53
CA VAL A 7 6.43 -12.04 9.27
C VAL A 7 7.70 -11.19 9.17
N ASN A 8 8.25 -10.78 10.31
CA ASN A 8 9.51 -10.02 10.38
C ASN A 8 10.76 -10.84 10.07
N ASP A 9 10.65 -12.18 10.05
CA ASP A 9 11.75 -13.08 9.67
C ASP A 9 11.89 -13.21 8.15
N ILE A 10 10.93 -12.65 7.40
CA ILE A 10 10.95 -12.63 5.94
C ILE A 10 11.61 -11.32 5.49
N ASN A 11 12.72 -11.43 4.74
CA ASN A 11 13.56 -10.28 4.42
C ASN A 11 13.21 -9.56 3.11
N ASP A 12 12.34 -10.14 2.28
CA ASP A 12 12.06 -9.66 0.94
C ASP A 12 11.11 -8.46 0.90
N PHE A 13 10.45 -8.18 2.01
CA PHE A 13 9.55 -7.04 2.16
C PHE A 13 9.61 -6.42 3.55
N ARG A 14 8.99 -5.25 3.68
CA ARG A 14 8.75 -4.56 4.94
C ARG A 14 7.27 -4.32 5.11
N LEU A 15 6.81 -4.33 6.35
CA LEU A 15 5.41 -4.16 6.70
C LEU A 15 5.25 -3.00 7.70
N GLY A 16 4.33 -2.10 7.41
CA GLY A 16 3.98 -1.00 8.31
C GLY A 16 2.46 -0.91 8.48
N HIS A 17 2.03 -0.54 9.68
CA HIS A 17 0.61 -0.32 10.02
C HIS A 17 0.42 1.01 10.71
N ALA A 18 -0.67 1.69 10.38
CA ALA A 18 -1.19 2.80 11.15
C ALA A 18 -2.70 2.62 11.34
N SER A 19 -3.18 2.84 12.55
CA SER A 19 -4.58 2.64 12.89
C SER A 19 -5.10 3.79 13.74
N ASN A 20 -6.30 4.24 13.45
CA ASN A 20 -7.09 5.08 14.34
C ASN A 20 -8.19 4.21 14.97
N LYS A 21 -7.95 3.77 16.21
CA LYS A 21 -8.85 2.84 16.90
C LYS A 21 -10.20 3.47 17.22
N GLU A 22 -10.23 4.76 17.53
CA GLU A 22 -11.47 5.50 17.84
C GLU A 22 -12.33 5.65 16.58
N ALA A 23 -11.71 5.95 15.46
CA ALA A 23 -12.40 6.08 14.18
C ALA A 23 -12.68 4.73 13.50
N GLY A 24 -12.07 3.64 13.96
CA GLY A 24 -12.27 2.30 13.43
C GLY A 24 -11.73 2.13 11.99
N THR A 25 -10.62 2.79 11.67
CA THR A 25 -10.00 2.74 10.34
C THR A 25 -8.48 2.70 10.43
N GLY A 26 -7.81 2.43 9.31
CA GLY A 26 -6.35 2.37 9.27
C GLY A 26 -5.79 2.08 7.89
N VAL A 27 -4.49 1.92 7.85
CA VAL A 27 -3.73 1.58 6.64
C VAL A 27 -2.63 0.58 6.96
N THR A 28 -2.41 -0.33 6.03
CA THR A 28 -1.28 -1.25 6.01
C THR A 28 -0.49 -1.01 4.74
N VAL A 29 0.81 -0.90 4.84
CA VAL A 29 1.73 -0.78 3.71
C VAL A 29 2.67 -1.97 3.70
N ILE A 30 2.72 -2.66 2.58
CA ILE A 30 3.71 -3.70 2.30
C ILE A 30 4.66 -3.11 1.26
N TYR A 31 5.91 -2.95 1.62
CA TYR A 31 6.91 -2.31 0.80
C TYR A 31 7.98 -3.32 0.38
N PHE A 32 8.37 -3.25 -0.90
CA PHE A 32 9.34 -4.15 -1.52
C PHE A 32 10.60 -3.36 -1.91
N PRO A 33 11.69 -3.44 -1.14
CA PRO A 33 12.91 -2.67 -1.40
C PRO A 33 13.49 -2.89 -2.81
N ASP A 34 13.43 -4.11 -3.29
CA ASP A 34 13.97 -4.53 -4.60
C ASP A 34 12.87 -4.66 -5.67
N GLY A 35 11.66 -4.22 -5.36
CA GLY A 35 10.50 -4.43 -6.21
C GLY A 35 9.95 -5.86 -6.13
N ALA A 36 8.73 -6.06 -6.58
CA ALA A 36 8.08 -7.37 -6.64
C ALA A 36 7.26 -7.53 -7.91
N THR A 37 7.29 -8.73 -8.49
CA THR A 37 6.33 -9.12 -9.52
C THR A 37 4.98 -9.34 -8.87
N ALA A 38 3.95 -8.69 -9.39
CA ALA A 38 2.61 -8.70 -8.81
C ALA A 38 1.56 -9.25 -9.77
N GLY A 39 0.55 -9.86 -9.21
CA GLY A 39 -0.68 -10.26 -9.88
C GLY A 39 -1.89 -9.81 -9.08
N CYS A 40 -3.00 -9.58 -9.75
CA CYS A 40 -4.24 -9.10 -9.13
C CYS A 40 -5.45 -9.78 -9.75
N ASP A 41 -6.41 -10.09 -8.90
CA ASP A 41 -7.79 -10.38 -9.30
C ASP A 41 -8.70 -9.26 -8.77
N ILE A 42 -9.58 -8.75 -9.62
CA ILE A 42 -10.54 -7.71 -9.27
C ILE A 42 -11.93 -8.28 -9.39
N SER A 43 -12.54 -8.57 -8.25
CA SER A 43 -13.87 -9.14 -8.15
C SER A 43 -14.83 -8.22 -7.41
N GLY A 44 -16.12 -8.35 -7.70
CA GLY A 44 -17.18 -7.58 -7.07
C GLY A 44 -17.62 -6.34 -7.84
N GLY A 45 -18.68 -5.70 -7.38
CA GLY A 45 -19.38 -4.62 -8.08
C GLY A 45 -18.85 -3.21 -7.81
N GLY A 46 -17.98 -3.03 -6.82
CA GLY A 46 -17.47 -1.71 -6.41
C GLY A 46 -16.03 -1.73 -5.94
N PRO A 47 -15.08 -2.16 -6.79
CA PRO A 47 -13.68 -2.23 -6.38
C PRO A 47 -13.09 -0.83 -6.22
N ALA A 48 -12.67 -0.48 -4.99
CA ALA A 48 -11.88 0.70 -4.72
C ALA A 48 -10.40 0.30 -4.80
N SER A 49 -9.78 0.52 -5.95
CA SER A 49 -8.40 0.12 -6.20
C SER A 49 -7.64 1.17 -7.00
N ARG A 50 -6.30 1.12 -6.93
CA ARG A 50 -5.41 2.02 -7.64
C ARG A 50 -4.25 1.24 -8.25
N GLU A 51 -3.90 1.59 -9.50
CA GLU A 51 -2.76 1.06 -10.28
C GLU A 51 -2.78 -0.48 -10.46
N THR A 52 -3.91 -1.14 -10.21
CA THR A 52 -4.06 -2.57 -10.44
C THR A 52 -3.83 -3.00 -11.90
N PRO A 53 -4.07 -2.16 -12.92
CA PRO A 53 -3.70 -2.50 -14.31
C PRO A 53 -2.22 -2.76 -14.52
N LEU A 54 -1.32 -2.24 -13.68
CA LEU A 54 0.12 -2.55 -13.75
C LEU A 54 0.44 -4.04 -13.56
N THR A 55 -0.45 -4.77 -12.91
CA THR A 55 -0.29 -6.19 -12.62
C THR A 55 -0.85 -7.11 -13.72
N MET A 56 -1.42 -6.54 -14.77
CA MET A 56 -2.00 -7.29 -15.88
C MET A 56 -0.90 -7.86 -16.78
N PRO A 57 -1.08 -9.08 -17.33
CA PRO A 57 -0.06 -9.73 -18.18
C PRO A 57 0.28 -8.97 -19.45
N MET A 58 -0.58 -8.04 -19.86
CA MET A 58 -0.41 -7.26 -21.10
C MET A 58 0.37 -5.95 -20.90
N THR A 59 0.70 -5.60 -19.66
CA THR A 59 1.49 -4.42 -19.35
C THR A 59 2.99 -4.75 -19.38
N ALA A 60 3.83 -3.70 -19.35
CA ALA A 60 5.26 -3.90 -19.23
C ALA A 60 5.60 -4.62 -17.91
N ASP A 61 6.68 -5.39 -17.91
CA ASP A 61 7.19 -6.08 -16.72
C ASP A 61 7.84 -5.04 -15.78
N ASN A 62 7.02 -4.35 -15.03
CA ASN A 62 7.44 -3.36 -14.05
C ASN A 62 7.22 -3.89 -12.64
N PRO A 63 8.28 -4.19 -11.88
CA PRO A 63 8.15 -4.56 -10.48
C PRO A 63 7.47 -3.44 -9.68
N ILE A 64 6.44 -3.78 -8.89
CA ILE A 64 5.81 -2.82 -7.99
C ILE A 64 6.68 -2.56 -6.76
N ASN A 65 6.57 -1.36 -6.21
CA ASN A 65 7.35 -0.95 -5.03
C ASN A 65 6.56 -1.12 -3.73
N ALA A 66 5.24 -1.02 -3.77
CA ALA A 66 4.42 -1.22 -2.59
C ALA A 66 2.98 -1.66 -2.92
N ILE A 67 2.38 -2.30 -1.91
CA ILE A 67 0.93 -2.54 -1.84
C ILE A 67 0.40 -1.79 -0.62
N VAL A 68 -0.69 -1.05 -0.81
CA VAL A 68 -1.41 -0.34 0.25
C VAL A 68 -2.78 -0.98 0.43
N LEU A 69 -3.08 -1.35 1.67
CA LEU A 69 -4.40 -1.84 2.08
C LEU A 69 -4.97 -0.82 3.06
N SER A 70 -6.09 -0.20 2.75
CA SER A 70 -6.63 0.88 3.58
C SER A 70 -8.14 0.76 3.80
N GLY A 71 -8.61 1.35 4.91
CA GLY A 71 -10.00 1.70 5.08
C GLY A 71 -10.37 2.98 4.32
N GLY A 72 -11.55 3.52 4.59
CA GLY A 72 -12.02 4.77 4.02
C GLY A 72 -12.73 4.63 2.67
N SER A 73 -12.97 3.42 2.18
CA SER A 73 -13.57 3.20 0.86
C SER A 73 -12.79 3.94 -0.23
N ALA A 74 -13.43 4.50 -1.23
CA ALA A 74 -12.76 5.27 -2.29
C ALA A 74 -11.96 6.49 -1.77
N TYR A 75 -12.35 7.07 -0.64
CA TYR A 75 -11.58 8.16 -0.01
C TYR A 75 -10.20 7.68 0.48
N GLY A 76 -10.10 6.41 0.90
CA GLY A 76 -8.86 5.82 1.35
C GLY A 76 -7.79 5.69 0.25
N LEU A 77 -8.16 5.86 -1.03
CA LEU A 77 -7.21 5.87 -2.14
C LEU A 77 -6.15 6.98 -2.01
N ALA A 78 -6.43 8.04 -1.26
CA ALA A 78 -5.48 9.10 -0.95
C ALA A 78 -4.25 8.63 -0.16
N ALA A 79 -4.35 7.49 0.54
CA ALA A 79 -3.23 6.94 1.30
C ALA A 79 -2.01 6.62 0.41
N SER A 80 -2.22 6.17 -0.82
CA SER A 80 -1.12 5.88 -1.74
C SER A 80 -0.29 7.11 -2.13
N ASP A 81 -0.86 8.32 -2.10
CA ASP A 81 -0.09 9.53 -2.42
C ASP A 81 1.02 9.76 -1.40
N GLY A 82 0.75 9.50 -0.12
CA GLY A 82 1.76 9.58 0.93
C GLY A 82 2.82 8.48 0.80
N VAL A 83 2.42 7.27 0.45
CA VAL A 83 3.38 6.18 0.21
C VAL A 83 4.29 6.51 -0.97
N MET A 84 3.74 7.04 -2.07
CA MET A 84 4.53 7.46 -3.22
C MET A 84 5.52 8.55 -2.86
N THR A 85 5.10 9.58 -2.11
CA THR A 85 5.99 10.64 -1.66
C THR A 85 7.12 10.09 -0.80
N CYS A 86 6.82 9.25 0.18
CA CYS A 86 7.81 8.64 1.05
C CYS A 86 8.82 7.78 0.25
N LEU A 87 8.35 6.97 -0.69
CA LEU A 87 9.23 6.13 -1.51
C LEU A 87 10.13 6.97 -2.43
N GLU A 88 9.61 8.04 -3.04
CA GLU A 88 10.38 8.95 -3.88
C GLU A 88 11.48 9.65 -3.07
N GLU A 89 11.18 10.12 -1.87
CA GLU A 89 12.15 10.73 -0.95
C GLU A 89 13.28 9.77 -0.57
N HIS A 90 13.00 8.46 -0.56
CA HIS A 90 13.99 7.41 -0.30
C HIS A 90 14.68 6.89 -1.59
N GLY A 91 14.44 7.51 -2.72
CA GLY A 91 15.06 7.14 -3.99
C GLY A 91 14.51 5.85 -4.59
N ILE A 92 13.25 5.50 -4.30
CA ILE A 92 12.61 4.24 -4.72
C ILE A 92 11.49 4.55 -5.71
N GLY A 93 11.53 3.92 -6.87
CA GLY A 93 10.53 4.07 -7.91
C GLY A 93 11.06 3.67 -9.28
N TYR A 94 10.16 3.61 -10.24
CA TYR A 94 10.50 3.41 -11.64
C TYR A 94 11.21 4.64 -12.18
N ASN A 95 12.41 4.46 -12.75
CA ASN A 95 13.19 5.56 -13.32
C ASN A 95 12.69 5.88 -14.72
N THR A 96 12.03 7.02 -14.87
CA THR A 96 11.54 7.53 -16.16
C THR A 96 12.60 8.26 -16.98
N GLY A 97 13.80 8.47 -16.44
CA GLY A 97 14.86 9.30 -17.02
C GLY A 97 14.76 10.79 -16.62
N VAL A 98 13.64 11.22 -16.06
CA VAL A 98 13.39 12.60 -15.57
C VAL A 98 13.02 12.63 -14.09
N SER A 99 12.40 11.59 -13.58
CA SER A 99 12.06 11.42 -12.16
C SER A 99 11.89 9.95 -11.80
N LEU A 100 11.86 9.68 -10.50
CA LEU A 100 11.42 8.38 -9.99
C LEU A 100 9.90 8.41 -9.80
N VAL A 101 9.22 7.35 -10.23
CA VAL A 101 7.79 7.17 -10.04
C VAL A 101 7.56 5.86 -9.30
N PRO A 102 7.27 5.92 -7.99
CA PRO A 102 6.95 4.73 -7.23
C PRO A 102 5.72 4.02 -7.79
N LEU A 103 5.82 2.72 -8.04
CA LEU A 103 4.70 1.91 -8.53
C LEU A 103 3.99 1.31 -7.32
N VAL A 104 2.84 1.90 -6.96
CA VAL A 104 2.08 1.57 -5.76
C VAL A 104 0.68 1.11 -6.14
N CYS A 105 0.39 -0.16 -5.85
CA CYS A 105 -0.95 -0.71 -6.00
C CYS A 105 -1.73 -0.57 -4.69
N GLN A 106 -3.02 -0.32 -4.77
CA GLN A 106 -3.86 -0.17 -3.58
C GLN A 106 -5.20 -0.87 -3.72
N SER A 107 -5.68 -1.38 -2.59
CA SER A 107 -7.06 -1.83 -2.40
C SER A 107 -7.63 -1.23 -1.11
N CYS A 108 -8.88 -0.80 -1.16
CA CYS A 108 -9.59 -0.23 -0.01
C CYS A 108 -10.77 -1.10 0.40
N ILE A 109 -11.06 -1.10 1.70
CA ILE A 109 -12.29 -1.69 2.23
C ILE A 109 -13.30 -0.60 2.58
N PHE A 110 -14.58 -0.96 2.56
CA PHE A 110 -15.67 -0.09 3.01
C PHE A 110 -15.88 -0.26 4.52
N ASP A 111 -15.28 0.62 5.31
CA ASP A 111 -15.38 0.66 6.77
C ASP A 111 -16.09 1.92 7.30
N LEU A 112 -16.65 2.75 6.41
CA LEU A 112 -17.27 4.03 6.76
C LEU A 112 -18.44 3.92 7.74
N GLY A 113 -19.08 2.76 7.81
CA GLY A 113 -20.17 2.48 8.74
C GLY A 113 -19.72 1.88 10.08
N TYR A 114 -18.42 1.56 10.25
CA TYR A 114 -17.92 0.88 11.45
C TYR A 114 -17.60 1.87 12.59
N GLY A 115 -16.89 2.93 12.27
CA GLY A 115 -16.52 3.95 13.24
C GLY A 115 -16.96 5.33 12.77
N SER A 116 -16.00 6.23 12.57
CA SER A 116 -16.27 7.57 12.04
C SER A 116 -16.08 7.62 10.54
N SER A 117 -17.12 7.91 9.79
CA SER A 117 -17.03 8.15 8.33
C SER A 117 -16.30 9.45 7.96
N LYS A 118 -15.96 10.29 8.94
CA LYS A 118 -15.26 11.57 8.74
C LYS A 118 -13.75 11.44 8.85
N VAL A 119 -13.25 10.43 9.54
CA VAL A 119 -11.82 10.13 9.68
C VAL A 119 -11.47 9.05 8.67
N ARG A 120 -10.50 9.33 7.81
CA ARG A 120 -10.12 8.46 6.71
C ARG A 120 -8.61 8.39 6.61
N PRO A 121 -8.04 7.26 6.18
CA PRO A 121 -6.62 7.16 5.93
C PRO A 121 -6.18 8.19 4.89
N ASP A 122 -5.23 9.01 5.26
CA ASP A 122 -4.64 10.04 4.41
C ASP A 122 -3.11 10.13 4.64
N LEU A 123 -2.49 11.14 4.06
CA LEU A 123 -1.05 11.43 4.20
C LEU A 123 -0.56 11.43 5.65
N SER A 124 -1.37 11.86 6.61
CA SER A 124 -0.96 11.99 8.01
C SER A 124 -0.74 10.66 8.72
N LEU A 125 -1.48 9.61 8.32
CA LEU A 125 -1.34 8.28 8.88
C LEU A 125 -0.08 7.55 8.37
N ILE A 126 0.45 7.94 7.24
CA ILE A 126 1.59 7.27 6.61
C ILE A 126 2.92 7.69 7.24
N HIS A 127 3.05 8.92 7.69
CA HIS A 127 4.21 9.36 8.47
C HIS A 127 4.40 8.57 9.78
N ILE A 128 3.32 7.95 10.28
CA ILE A 128 3.33 7.09 11.48
C ILE A 128 3.68 5.63 11.13
N SER A 129 3.46 5.24 9.88
CA SER A 129 3.67 3.87 9.39
C SER A 129 5.03 3.66 8.71
N GLU A 130 5.97 4.59 8.87
CA GLU A 130 7.35 4.33 8.43
C GLU A 130 7.82 2.99 9.00
N PRO A 131 8.32 2.07 8.15
CA PRO A 131 8.81 0.79 8.63
C PRO A 131 9.93 1.08 9.61
N THR A 132 9.65 0.96 10.90
CA THR A 132 10.70 1.02 11.91
C THR A 132 11.67 -0.11 11.58
N ARG A 133 12.89 0.24 11.20
CA ARG A 133 13.98 -0.71 11.15
C ARG A 133 14.06 -1.38 12.52
N PRO A 134 14.16 -2.72 12.56
CA PRO A 134 14.51 -3.37 13.78
C PRO A 134 15.88 -2.92 14.25
#